data_148e1174ca60d66c39de61b38f05449c
#
_entry.id   148e1174ca60d66c39de61b38f05449c
#
_cell.length_a   1.000
_cell.length_b   1.000
_cell.length_c   1.000
_cell.angle_alpha   90.00
_cell.angle_beta   90.00
_cell.angle_gamma   90.00
#
_symmetry.space_group_name_H-M   'P 1'
#
loop_
_entity.id
_entity.type
_entity.pdbx_description
1 polymer ?
#
loop_
_entity_poly.entity_id
_entity_poly.type
_entity_poly.pdbx_seq_one_letter_code
_entity_poly.pdbx_strand_id
1 'polypeptide(L)'
;MSTSPGLQRAQAWLAGPVAAALAAEGRVAEPMDDAVPTLRFMVQGEAGAWRCYIRAWDDAPVLAVYGVFPVDTPPDRRAAMADAVARANRGLDVGNFEFDPDDGELLFKTALPLGDDPPTADNVRALLQANIDTLDRFFPVFAALLYG
;
A
#
# COMPACT_ATOMS: atom_id res chain seq x y z
N MET A 1 11.75 -21.21 -18.91
CA MET A 1 11.03 -21.46 -17.66
C MET A 1 9.58 -21.11 -17.81
N SER A 2 8.71 -22.01 -17.43
CA SER A 2 7.28 -21.74 -17.47
C SER A 2 6.89 -20.89 -16.27
N THR A 3 6.17 -19.80 -16.53
CA THR A 3 5.59 -18.95 -15.51
C THR A 3 4.30 -19.61 -14.99
N SER A 4 4.09 -19.61 -13.67
CA SER A 4 2.86 -20.15 -13.11
C SER A 4 1.63 -19.36 -13.60
N PRO A 5 0.43 -19.99 -13.66
CA PRO A 5 -0.79 -19.25 -14.01
C PRO A 5 -1.07 -18.07 -13.09
N GLY A 6 -0.79 -18.22 -11.80
CA GLY A 6 -0.93 -17.13 -10.82
C GLY A 6 -0.02 -15.96 -11.11
N LEU A 7 1.24 -16.23 -11.44
CA LEU A 7 2.20 -15.17 -11.80
C LEU A 7 1.78 -14.48 -13.10
N GLN A 8 1.33 -15.23 -14.10
CA GLN A 8 0.83 -14.67 -15.35
C GLN A 8 -0.37 -13.75 -15.11
N ARG A 9 -1.31 -14.17 -14.27
CA ARG A 9 -2.47 -13.37 -13.89
C ARG A 9 -2.03 -12.07 -13.21
N ALA A 10 -1.14 -12.16 -12.22
CA ALA A 10 -0.65 -11.00 -11.47
C ALA A 10 0.05 -10.00 -12.39
N GLN A 11 0.91 -10.47 -13.28
CA GLN A 11 1.59 -9.62 -14.25
C GLN A 11 0.60 -8.94 -15.20
N ALA A 12 -0.40 -9.68 -15.68
CA ALA A 12 -1.42 -9.15 -16.59
C ALA A 12 -2.27 -8.06 -15.91
N TRP A 13 -2.63 -8.26 -14.64
CA TRP A 13 -3.41 -7.27 -13.89
C TRP A 13 -2.64 -5.96 -13.71
N LEU A 14 -1.35 -6.04 -13.37
CA LEU A 14 -0.54 -4.84 -13.18
C LEU A 14 -0.27 -4.11 -14.49
N ALA A 15 0.08 -4.85 -15.54
CA ALA A 15 0.39 -4.27 -16.86
C ALA A 15 -0.84 -3.72 -17.57
N GLY A 16 -2.02 -4.26 -17.30
CA GLY A 16 -3.28 -3.86 -17.94
C GLY A 16 -4.11 -2.91 -17.10
N PRO A 17 -5.13 -3.43 -16.36
CA PRO A 17 -6.11 -2.57 -15.69
C PRO A 17 -5.51 -1.67 -14.63
N VAL A 18 -4.51 -2.13 -13.88
CA VAL A 18 -3.89 -1.32 -12.82
C VAL A 18 -3.09 -0.16 -13.44
N ALA A 19 -2.23 -0.45 -14.41
CA ALA A 19 -1.44 0.59 -15.08
C ALA A 19 -2.35 1.62 -15.76
N ALA A 20 -3.43 1.16 -16.39
CA ALA A 20 -4.39 2.06 -17.04
C ALA A 20 -5.08 2.98 -16.03
N ALA A 21 -5.48 2.47 -14.87
CA ALA A 21 -6.13 3.27 -13.84
C ALA A 21 -5.17 4.32 -13.25
N LEU A 22 -3.91 3.96 -13.03
CA LEU A 22 -2.88 4.90 -12.55
C LEU A 22 -2.62 6.00 -13.56
N ALA A 23 -2.46 5.63 -14.84
CA ALA A 23 -2.24 6.59 -15.92
C ALA A 23 -3.40 7.59 -16.06
N ALA A 24 -4.63 7.11 -15.89
CA ALA A 24 -5.82 7.96 -15.94
C ALA A 24 -5.83 9.02 -14.85
N GLU A 25 -5.18 8.76 -13.71
CA GLU A 25 -5.02 9.74 -12.62
C GLU A 25 -3.74 10.57 -12.76
N GLY A 26 -2.99 10.40 -13.84
CA GLY A 26 -1.73 11.11 -14.05
C GLY A 26 -0.58 10.60 -13.18
N ARG A 27 -0.70 9.40 -12.62
CA ARG A 27 0.34 8.83 -11.78
C ARG A 27 1.36 8.10 -12.63
N VAL A 28 2.63 8.39 -12.40
CA VAL A 28 3.75 7.73 -13.07
C VAL A 28 4.22 6.58 -12.17
N ALA A 29 3.90 5.37 -12.58
CA ALA A 29 4.28 4.16 -11.85
C ALA A 29 5.36 3.39 -12.62
N GLU A 30 6.29 2.79 -11.88
CA GLU A 30 7.35 1.96 -12.47
C GLU A 30 7.28 0.54 -11.92
N PRO A 31 7.54 -0.46 -12.77
CA PRO A 31 7.61 -1.85 -12.30
C PRO A 31 8.83 -2.04 -11.42
N MET A 32 8.64 -2.87 -10.38
CA MET A 32 9.71 -3.28 -9.47
C MET A 32 10.19 -4.67 -9.86
N ASP A 33 11.49 -4.90 -9.74
CA ASP A 33 12.09 -6.22 -9.90
C ASP A 33 11.98 -6.98 -8.58
N ASP A 34 10.77 -7.45 -8.30
CA ASP A 34 10.43 -8.18 -7.08
C ASP A 34 9.90 -9.57 -7.42
N ALA A 35 10.01 -10.48 -6.44
CA ALA A 35 9.46 -11.84 -6.58
C ALA A 35 7.94 -11.82 -6.80
N VAL A 36 7.25 -10.86 -6.18
CA VAL A 36 5.82 -10.60 -6.39
C VAL A 36 5.68 -9.40 -7.32
N PRO A 37 4.87 -9.51 -8.41
CA PRO A 37 4.67 -8.37 -9.31
C PRO A 37 4.20 -7.12 -8.57
N THR A 38 4.94 -6.04 -8.75
CA THR A 38 4.76 -4.80 -7.98
C THR A 38 4.97 -3.57 -8.88
N LEU A 39 4.11 -2.57 -8.73
CA LEU A 39 4.32 -1.22 -9.28
C LEU A 39 4.58 -0.26 -8.13
N ARG A 40 5.43 0.73 -8.36
CA ARG A 40 5.78 1.74 -7.37
C ARG A 40 5.51 3.14 -7.92
N PHE A 41 5.01 4.03 -7.07
CA PHE A 41 4.86 5.46 -7.39
C PHE A 41 4.95 6.29 -6.13
N MET A 42 5.20 7.60 -6.30
CA MET A 42 5.24 8.55 -5.19
C MET A 42 3.88 9.21 -5.00
N VAL A 43 3.54 9.44 -3.73
CA VAL A 43 2.34 10.19 -3.35
C VAL A 43 2.77 11.46 -2.64
N GLN A 44 2.21 12.59 -3.07
CA GLN A 44 2.31 13.86 -2.37
C GLN A 44 0.98 14.12 -1.67
N GLY A 45 0.94 13.91 -0.35
CA GLY A 45 -0.22 14.24 0.46
C GLY A 45 -0.17 15.68 0.96
N GLU A 46 -1.16 16.06 1.76
CA GLU A 46 -1.19 17.38 2.39
C GLU A 46 -0.17 17.50 3.51
N ALA A 47 0.04 16.41 4.26
CA ALA A 47 0.91 16.39 5.43
C ALA A 47 2.32 15.90 5.13
N GLY A 48 2.56 15.22 4.01
CA GLY A 48 3.87 14.69 3.66
C GLY A 48 3.84 13.91 2.36
N ALA A 49 4.98 13.34 2.00
CA ALA A 49 5.15 12.52 0.80
C ALA A 49 5.64 11.14 1.20
N TRP A 50 5.22 10.13 0.44
CA TRP A 50 5.63 8.75 0.69
C TRP A 50 5.59 7.90 -0.57
N ARG A 51 6.20 6.72 -0.50
CA ARG A 51 6.15 5.72 -1.56
C ARG A 51 4.92 4.86 -1.40
N CYS A 52 4.29 4.55 -2.53
CA CYS A 52 3.16 3.66 -2.61
C CYS A 52 3.49 2.49 -3.53
N TYR A 53 3.08 1.28 -3.13
CA TYR A 53 3.31 0.07 -3.88
C TYR A 53 1.98 -0.62 -4.14
N ILE A 54 1.79 -1.12 -5.36
CA ILE A 54 0.65 -1.96 -5.69
C ILE A 54 1.20 -3.33 -6.04
N ARG A 55 0.73 -4.36 -5.34
CA ARG A 55 1.11 -5.75 -5.56
C ARG A 55 -0.08 -6.59 -6.00
N ALA A 56 0.15 -7.42 -6.99
CA ALA A 56 -0.78 -8.48 -7.36
C ALA A 56 -0.14 -9.80 -6.92
N TRP A 57 -0.76 -10.47 -5.95
CA TRP A 57 -0.22 -11.72 -5.41
C TRP A 57 -0.37 -12.85 -6.42
N ASP A 58 0.64 -13.71 -6.51
CA ASP A 58 0.67 -14.83 -7.46
C ASP A 58 0.08 -16.11 -6.87
N ASP A 59 0.06 -16.25 -5.56
CA ASP A 59 -0.49 -17.42 -4.86
C ASP A 59 -2.00 -17.30 -4.57
N ALA A 60 -2.55 -16.11 -4.67
CA ALA A 60 -3.97 -15.85 -4.47
C ALA A 60 -4.39 -14.63 -5.30
N PRO A 61 -5.67 -14.58 -5.78
CA PRO A 61 -6.14 -13.46 -6.57
C PRO A 61 -6.45 -12.24 -5.68
N VAL A 62 -5.41 -11.62 -5.16
CA VAL A 62 -5.51 -10.46 -4.28
C VAL A 62 -4.69 -9.31 -4.87
N LEU A 63 -5.31 -8.13 -4.92
CA LEU A 63 -4.63 -6.89 -5.25
C LEU A 63 -4.47 -6.08 -3.95
N ALA A 64 -3.27 -5.64 -3.65
CA ALA A 64 -2.98 -4.91 -2.42
C ALA A 64 -2.22 -3.61 -2.71
N VAL A 65 -2.53 -2.58 -1.93
CA VAL A 65 -1.87 -1.27 -2.00
C VAL A 65 -1.21 -0.99 -0.65
N TYR A 66 0.05 -0.62 -0.68
CA TYR A 66 0.85 -0.32 0.50
C TYR A 66 1.37 1.11 0.43
N GLY A 67 0.96 1.96 1.35
CA GLY A 67 1.59 3.27 1.55
C GLY A 67 2.60 3.15 2.68
N VAL A 68 3.87 3.45 2.41
CA VAL A 68 4.94 3.26 3.39
C VAL A 68 5.32 4.60 4.00
N PHE A 69 5.22 4.70 5.33
CA PHE A 69 5.61 5.90 6.04
C PHE A 69 7.10 6.15 5.81
N PRO A 70 7.52 7.39 5.48
CA PRO A 70 8.86 7.64 4.92
C PRO A 70 10.02 7.50 5.90
N VAL A 71 9.74 7.35 7.20
CA VAL A 71 10.76 7.25 8.24
C VAL A 71 10.48 6.03 9.10
N ASP A 72 11.49 5.20 9.33
CA ASP A 72 11.38 4.09 10.26
C ASP A 72 11.37 4.61 11.70
N THR A 73 10.56 3.97 12.54
CA THR A 73 10.46 4.33 13.95
C THR A 73 11.73 3.88 14.68
N PRO A 74 12.45 4.80 15.34
CA PRO A 74 13.64 4.43 16.09
C PRO A 74 13.29 3.54 17.29
N PRO A 75 14.26 2.72 17.77
CA PRO A 75 14.00 1.72 18.82
C PRO A 75 13.32 2.26 20.08
N ASP A 76 13.67 3.45 20.51
CA ASP A 76 13.13 4.07 21.74
C ASP A 76 11.68 4.55 21.58
N ARG A 77 11.15 4.58 20.38
CA ARG A 77 9.77 5.02 20.09
C ARG A 77 8.87 3.88 19.61
N ARG A 78 9.39 2.67 19.47
CA ARG A 78 8.63 1.56 18.86
C ARG A 78 7.46 1.10 19.73
N ALA A 79 7.60 1.09 21.04
CA ALA A 79 6.50 0.71 21.93
C ALA A 79 5.34 1.71 21.83
N ALA A 80 5.65 3.00 21.81
CA ALA A 80 4.63 4.06 21.64
C ALA A 80 3.97 3.98 20.27
N MET A 81 4.75 3.70 19.22
CA MET A 81 4.22 3.56 17.86
C MET A 81 3.29 2.36 17.76
N ALA A 82 3.66 1.23 18.33
CA ALA A 82 2.81 0.02 18.34
C ALA A 82 1.46 0.29 19.03
N ASP A 83 1.45 1.01 20.14
CA ASP A 83 0.22 1.41 20.82
C ASP A 83 -0.63 2.34 19.95
N ALA A 84 0.00 3.32 19.33
CA ALA A 84 -0.69 4.25 18.43
C ALA A 84 -1.32 3.55 17.23
N VAL A 85 -0.62 2.59 16.65
CA VAL A 85 -1.10 1.78 15.53
C VAL A 85 -2.33 0.96 15.95
N ALA A 86 -2.26 0.32 17.10
CA ALA A 86 -3.38 -0.47 17.62
C ALA A 86 -4.63 0.40 17.81
N ARG A 87 -4.46 1.62 18.32
CA ARG A 87 -5.56 2.57 18.50
C ARG A 87 -6.10 3.08 17.18
N ALA A 88 -5.23 3.41 16.23
CA ALA A 88 -5.63 3.86 14.89
C ALA A 88 -6.43 2.79 14.16
N ASN A 89 -5.97 1.54 14.18
CA ASN A 89 -6.63 0.44 13.49
C ASN A 89 -8.04 0.16 14.03
N ARG A 90 -8.27 0.39 15.31
CA ARG A 90 -9.55 0.08 15.93
C ARG A 90 -10.72 0.85 15.31
N GLY A 91 -10.48 2.05 14.82
CA GLY A 91 -11.52 2.89 14.24
C GLY A 91 -11.64 2.82 12.72
N LEU A 92 -10.85 1.97 12.05
CA LEU A 92 -10.83 1.91 10.59
C LEU A 92 -11.77 0.84 10.05
N ASP A 93 -12.58 1.21 9.05
CA ASP A 93 -13.47 0.29 8.36
C ASP A 93 -12.79 -0.38 7.16
N VAL A 94 -11.83 0.30 6.53
CA VAL A 94 -11.14 -0.18 5.33
C VAL A 94 -9.63 -0.07 5.52
N GLY A 95 -8.94 -1.18 5.35
CA GLY A 95 -7.49 -1.24 5.47
C GLY A 95 -7.01 -1.31 6.91
N ASN A 96 -5.71 -1.38 7.06
CA ASN A 96 -5.07 -1.46 8.37
C ASN A 96 -3.63 -0.96 8.30
N PHE A 97 -3.17 -0.37 9.39
CA PHE A 97 -1.75 -0.10 9.59
C PHE A 97 -1.04 -1.38 10.02
N GLU A 98 0.16 -1.55 9.49
CA GLU A 98 1.06 -2.63 9.89
C GLU A 98 2.35 -2.00 10.39
N PHE A 99 2.82 -2.45 11.54
CA PHE A 99 4.03 -1.96 12.16
C PHE A 99 4.95 -3.12 12.49
N ASP A 100 6.19 -3.05 12.01
CA ASP A 100 7.21 -4.04 12.31
C ASP A 100 8.05 -3.54 13.50
N PRO A 101 7.93 -4.17 14.69
CA PRO A 101 8.69 -3.73 15.85
C PRO A 101 10.19 -4.04 15.76
N ASP A 102 10.59 -4.89 14.83
CA ASP A 102 12.00 -5.28 14.66
C ASP A 102 12.80 -4.24 13.89
N ASP A 103 12.22 -3.64 12.84
CA ASP A 103 12.90 -2.62 12.03
C ASP A 103 12.28 -1.23 12.10
N GLY A 104 11.08 -1.12 12.68
CA GLY A 104 10.40 0.17 12.82
C GLY A 104 9.61 0.61 11.60
N GLU A 105 9.46 -0.24 10.59
CA GLU A 105 8.69 0.10 9.39
C GLU A 105 7.20 0.24 9.73
N LEU A 106 6.59 1.31 9.25
CA LEU A 106 5.15 1.57 9.36
C LEU A 106 4.57 1.70 7.97
N LEU A 107 3.50 0.96 7.69
CA LEU A 107 2.79 1.07 6.42
C LEU A 107 1.28 1.01 6.62
N PHE A 108 0.54 1.49 5.65
CA PHE A 108 -0.91 1.32 5.57
C PHE A 108 -1.26 0.45 4.38
N LYS A 109 -2.03 -0.60 4.62
CA LYS A 109 -2.43 -1.57 3.60
C LYS A 109 -3.92 -1.52 3.35
N THR A 110 -4.30 -1.45 2.06
CA THR A 110 -5.63 -1.78 1.59
C THR A 110 -5.53 -2.94 0.60
N ALA A 111 -6.48 -3.86 0.65
CA ALA A 111 -6.44 -5.04 -0.21
C ALA A 111 -7.84 -5.43 -0.65
N LEU A 112 -7.92 -6.05 -1.83
CA LEU A 112 -9.17 -6.53 -2.39
C LEU A 112 -8.95 -7.95 -2.90
N PRO A 113 -9.62 -8.95 -2.30
CA PRO A 113 -9.67 -10.27 -2.90
C PRO A 113 -10.56 -10.22 -4.14
N LEU A 114 -10.06 -10.81 -5.22
CA LEU A 114 -10.75 -10.89 -6.49
C LEU A 114 -10.90 -12.37 -6.84
N GLY A 115 -11.95 -12.72 -7.55
CA GLY A 115 -12.05 -14.06 -8.10
C GLY A 115 -11.19 -14.19 -9.35
N ASP A 116 -11.72 -14.84 -10.37
CA ASP A 116 -11.02 -15.01 -11.65
C ASP A 116 -11.04 -13.74 -12.50
N ASP A 117 -11.88 -12.78 -12.16
CA ASP A 117 -12.03 -11.55 -12.93
C ASP A 117 -10.93 -10.54 -12.58
N PRO A 118 -10.37 -9.85 -13.58
CA PRO A 118 -9.39 -8.79 -13.32
C PRO A 118 -10.03 -7.62 -12.57
N PRO A 119 -9.22 -6.81 -11.86
CA PRO A 119 -9.73 -5.62 -11.19
C PRO A 119 -10.26 -4.61 -12.21
N THR A 120 -11.34 -3.92 -11.85
CA THR A 120 -11.86 -2.80 -12.64
C THR A 120 -11.13 -1.51 -12.29
N ALA A 121 -11.27 -0.50 -13.13
CA ALA A 121 -10.74 0.83 -12.83
C ALA A 121 -11.30 1.37 -11.50
N ASP A 122 -12.58 1.11 -11.23
CA ASP A 122 -13.22 1.54 -9.99
C ASP A 122 -12.64 0.81 -8.77
N ASN A 123 -12.36 -0.49 -8.90
CA ASN A 123 -11.68 -1.26 -7.82
C ASN A 123 -10.33 -0.65 -7.48
N VAL A 124 -9.51 -0.37 -8.49
CA VAL A 124 -8.18 0.20 -8.30
C VAL A 124 -8.27 1.58 -7.67
N ARG A 125 -9.17 2.41 -8.18
CA ARG A 125 -9.37 3.77 -7.67
C ARG A 125 -9.82 3.76 -6.21
N ALA A 126 -10.76 2.89 -5.85
CA ALA A 126 -11.27 2.77 -4.48
C ALA A 126 -10.16 2.33 -3.50
N LEU A 127 -9.35 1.34 -3.90
CA LEU A 127 -8.21 0.89 -3.09
C LEU A 127 -7.19 2.00 -2.87
N LEU A 128 -6.84 2.73 -3.93
CA LEU A 128 -5.90 3.84 -3.87
C LEU A 128 -6.43 4.98 -3.01
N GLN A 129 -7.67 5.38 -3.22
CA GLN A 129 -8.29 6.50 -2.50
C GLN A 129 -8.32 6.22 -1.00
N ALA A 130 -8.78 5.03 -0.60
CA ALA A 130 -8.82 4.64 0.80
C ALA A 130 -7.42 4.62 1.41
N ASN A 131 -6.42 4.12 0.66
CA ASN A 131 -5.04 4.04 1.12
C ASN A 131 -4.44 5.43 1.33
N ILE A 132 -4.50 6.25 0.30
CA ILE A 132 -3.86 7.58 0.30
C ILE A 132 -4.53 8.50 1.33
N ASP A 133 -5.85 8.56 1.35
CA ASP A 133 -6.58 9.46 2.24
C ASP A 133 -6.37 9.09 3.71
N THR A 134 -6.36 7.79 4.02
CA THR A 134 -6.17 7.34 5.41
C THR A 134 -4.75 7.63 5.88
N LEU A 135 -3.74 7.30 5.09
CA LEU A 135 -2.36 7.57 5.48
C LEU A 135 -2.12 9.08 5.63
N ASP A 136 -2.65 9.88 4.71
CA ASP A 136 -2.52 11.33 4.79
C ASP A 136 -3.16 11.90 6.05
N ARG A 137 -4.33 11.39 6.42
CA ARG A 137 -5.04 11.82 7.63
C ARG A 137 -4.27 11.50 8.91
N PHE A 138 -3.65 10.33 8.99
CA PHE A 138 -2.90 9.89 10.17
C PHE A 138 -1.44 10.34 10.16
N PHE A 139 -0.95 10.86 9.04
CA PHE A 139 0.45 11.26 8.89
C PHE A 139 0.90 12.21 10.00
N PRO A 140 0.15 13.28 10.34
CA PRO A 140 0.57 14.18 11.44
C PRO A 140 0.65 13.50 12.80
N VAL A 141 -0.22 12.51 13.06
CA VAL A 141 -0.22 11.77 14.33
C VAL A 141 1.08 11.00 14.50
N PHE A 142 1.46 10.25 13.46
CA PHE A 142 2.68 9.45 13.49
C PHE A 142 3.94 10.31 13.45
N ALA A 143 3.92 11.39 12.68
CA ALA A 143 5.05 12.35 12.65
C ALA A 143 5.28 12.98 14.05
N ALA A 144 4.22 13.30 14.76
CA ALA A 144 4.33 13.85 16.11
C ALA A 144 4.96 12.84 17.09
N LEU A 145 4.68 11.56 16.94
CA LEU A 145 5.32 10.50 17.74
C LEU A 145 6.81 10.37 17.47
N LEU A 146 7.23 10.64 16.23
CA LEU A 146 8.64 10.52 15.84
C LEU A 146 9.46 11.75 16.21
N TYR A 147 8.88 12.95 16.14
CA TYR A 147 9.59 14.21 16.22
C TYR A 147 9.11 15.12 17.38
N GLY A 148 8.02 14.75 18.02
CA GLY A 148 7.40 15.51 19.08
C GLY A 148 8.01 15.36 20.49
#